data_419889191450f98c96b78aad422f359c
#
_entry.id   419889191450f98c96b78aad422f359c
#
_cell.length_a   1.000
_cell.length_b   1.000
_cell.length_c   1.000
_cell.angle_alpha   90.00
_cell.angle_beta   90.00
_cell.angle_gamma   90.00
#
_symmetry.space_group_name_H-M   'P 1'
#
loop_
_entity.id
_entity.type
_entity.pdbx_description
1 polymer ?
#
loop_
_entity_poly.entity_id
_entity_poly.type
_entity_poly.pdbx_seq_one_letter_code
_entity_poly.pdbx_strand_id
1 'polypeptide(L)'
;MSNRENIFWYGWGVILITLFLLSSTNLIIKEKKIQVYPVSVIIQEKSDELYAGFKKGMDKAAEEYRLDVNFVTLYEEKDQKDQMERVVREIKNGAKALVMAPVKAGEAAMALDEINPGCPVIFLNGTAVSEHVVDTVSMDSYEAGRLLGQAVLEENKEKSSVCLFTEGLEFLDNSEVYDGVCAVLNEAGIKSRLIEDSSGKAFRQTIEETVYPGGVPVTVIALDEGALVQTAKILDGSTVYQKNVRGIYGIGSSLYLLEKLDEQIITGIVDCSRFDQGYLSLQRAVEAIGGIRQKQQHRLAPVYVDRKTIREKENERIFYPIG
;
A
#
# COMPACT_ATOMS: atom_id res chain seq x y z
N MET A 1 53.85 50.81 33.04
CA MET A 1 53.14 50.17 31.91
C MET A 1 52.67 51.29 31.00
N SER A 2 53.07 51.25 29.72
CA SER A 2 52.81 52.32 28.74
C SER A 2 51.31 52.41 28.44
N ASN A 3 50.79 53.61 28.25
CA ASN A 3 49.38 53.85 27.85
C ASN A 3 48.99 53.04 26.57
N ARG A 4 49.95 52.65 25.73
CA ARG A 4 49.76 51.83 24.55
C ARG A 4 49.41 50.37 24.87
N GLU A 5 49.98 49.80 25.94
CA GLU A 5 49.65 48.43 26.35
C GLU A 5 48.22 48.32 26.92
N ASN A 6 47.80 49.35 27.69
CA ASN A 6 46.42 49.37 28.20
C ASN A 6 45.38 49.50 27.08
N ILE A 7 45.64 50.32 26.04
CA ILE A 7 44.76 50.48 24.91
C ILE A 7 44.64 49.14 24.13
N PHE A 8 45.75 48.40 23.98
CA PHE A 8 45.75 47.10 23.35
C PHE A 8 44.89 46.08 24.13
N TRP A 9 45.00 46.01 25.43
CA TRP A 9 44.18 45.13 26.30
C TRP A 9 42.72 45.50 26.28
N TYR A 10 42.35 46.77 26.27
CA TYR A 10 40.95 47.21 26.11
C TYR A 10 40.39 46.84 24.74
N GLY A 11 41.20 46.97 23.68
CA GLY A 11 40.78 46.54 22.36
C GLY A 11 40.45 45.03 22.29
N TRP A 12 41.32 44.20 22.86
CA TRP A 12 41.07 42.75 22.96
C TRP A 12 39.81 42.40 23.81
N GLY A 13 39.62 43.11 24.91
CA GLY A 13 38.46 42.96 25.76
C GLY A 13 37.15 43.26 25.01
N VAL A 14 37.09 44.32 24.23
CA VAL A 14 35.95 44.71 23.42
C VAL A 14 35.65 43.63 22.35
N ILE A 15 36.71 43.14 21.66
CA ILE A 15 36.56 42.07 20.64
C ILE A 15 35.98 40.79 21.27
N LEU A 16 36.51 40.36 22.42
CA LEU A 16 36.03 39.19 23.15
C LEU A 16 34.58 39.33 23.61
N ILE A 17 34.21 40.50 24.15
CA ILE A 17 32.81 40.78 24.54
C ILE A 17 31.89 40.78 23.32
N THR A 18 32.34 41.37 22.21
CA THR A 18 31.55 41.39 20.97
C THR A 18 31.35 39.99 20.41
N LEU A 19 32.41 39.16 20.39
CA LEU A 19 32.33 37.75 19.98
C LEU A 19 31.43 36.93 20.92
N PHE A 20 31.52 37.16 22.23
CA PHE A 20 30.65 36.51 23.22
C PHE A 20 29.18 36.90 23.00
N LEU A 21 28.87 38.19 22.81
CA LEU A 21 27.53 38.68 22.53
C LEU A 21 26.99 38.14 21.21
N LEU A 22 27.80 38.11 20.16
CA LEU A 22 27.41 37.52 18.87
C LEU A 22 27.15 36.01 18.96
N SER A 23 27.95 35.29 19.75
CA SER A 23 27.76 33.86 20.00
C SER A 23 26.52 33.59 20.87
N SER A 24 26.28 34.41 21.93
CA SER A 24 25.14 34.24 22.82
C SER A 24 23.80 34.67 22.20
N THR A 25 23.81 35.48 21.13
CA THR A 25 22.61 35.97 20.45
C THR A 25 22.19 35.12 19.25
N ASN A 26 22.78 33.94 19.02
CA ASN A 26 22.54 33.07 17.85
C ASN A 26 22.71 33.77 16.49
N LEU A 27 23.41 34.92 16.43
CA LEU A 27 23.64 35.67 15.21
C LEU A 27 24.74 35.04 14.34
N ILE A 28 25.70 34.33 14.94
CA ILE A 28 26.78 33.62 14.23
C ILE A 28 26.43 32.16 13.98
N ILE A 29 25.81 31.49 14.98
CA ILE A 29 25.38 30.10 14.90
C ILE A 29 23.84 30.09 14.86
N LYS A 30 23.27 30.26 13.69
CA LYS A 30 21.86 29.86 13.51
C LYS A 30 21.84 28.36 13.62
N GLU A 31 21.47 27.81 14.76
CA GLU A 31 21.00 26.43 14.83
C GLU A 31 19.86 26.33 13.82
N LYS A 32 20.11 25.61 12.73
CA LYS A 32 19.09 25.29 11.78
C LYS A 32 18.09 24.42 12.55
N LYS A 33 16.99 25.02 13.05
CA LYS A 33 15.91 24.21 13.64
C LYS A 33 15.56 23.12 12.65
N ILE A 34 15.88 21.90 13.01
CA ILE A 34 15.54 20.73 12.19
C ILE A 34 14.02 20.68 12.23
N GLN A 35 13.41 21.01 11.10
CA GLN A 35 11.96 20.97 10.97
C GLN A 35 11.58 19.53 10.72
N VAL A 36 10.87 18.92 11.66
CA VAL A 36 10.26 17.60 11.55
C VAL A 36 8.79 17.80 11.22
N TYR A 37 8.31 17.11 10.18
CA TYR A 37 6.93 17.22 9.74
C TYR A 37 6.13 16.01 10.24
N PRO A 38 5.06 16.22 11.04
CA PRO A 38 4.15 15.13 11.39
C PRO A 38 3.32 14.73 10.18
N VAL A 39 3.37 13.46 9.84
CA VAL A 39 2.60 12.83 8.76
C VAL A 39 1.83 11.65 9.34
N SER A 40 0.54 11.54 9.06
CA SER A 40 -0.26 10.39 9.50
C SER A 40 -0.57 9.48 8.32
N VAL A 41 -0.30 8.19 8.49
CA VAL A 41 -0.63 7.12 7.55
C VAL A 41 -1.84 6.37 8.09
N ILE A 42 -2.97 6.41 7.39
CA ILE A 42 -4.24 5.83 7.83
C ILE A 42 -4.63 4.72 6.87
N ILE A 43 -4.67 3.50 7.37
CA ILE A 43 -5.04 2.31 6.58
C ILE A 43 -6.52 1.93 6.80
N GLN A 44 -6.99 0.92 6.10
CA GLN A 44 -8.37 0.44 6.18
C GLN A 44 -8.54 -0.81 7.07
N GLU A 45 -7.45 -1.38 7.56
CA GLU A 45 -7.41 -2.62 8.33
C GLU A 45 -7.29 -2.34 9.84
N LYS A 46 -7.66 -3.34 10.64
CA LYS A 46 -7.46 -3.35 12.11
C LYS A 46 -6.02 -3.59 12.51
N SER A 47 -5.27 -4.30 11.67
CA SER A 47 -3.89 -4.74 11.91
C SER A 47 -2.97 -4.21 10.82
N ASP A 48 -1.71 -4.05 11.15
CA ASP A 48 -0.66 -3.64 10.22
C ASP A 48 0.13 -4.83 9.62
N GLU A 49 -0.34 -6.05 9.84
CA GLU A 49 0.34 -7.27 9.37
C GLU A 49 0.57 -7.31 7.86
N LEU A 50 -0.38 -6.79 7.08
CA LEU A 50 -0.28 -6.72 5.62
C LEU A 50 0.69 -5.63 5.13
N TYR A 51 1.14 -4.76 6.04
CA TYR A 51 1.93 -3.56 5.71
C TYR A 51 3.43 -3.67 6.05
N ALA A 52 3.94 -4.87 6.34
CA ALA A 52 5.35 -5.04 6.76
C ALA A 52 6.35 -4.48 5.74
N GLY A 53 6.18 -4.77 4.45
CA GLY A 53 7.01 -4.23 3.37
C GLY A 53 6.85 -2.71 3.21
N PHE A 54 5.60 -2.24 3.24
CA PHE A 54 5.25 -0.81 3.17
C PHE A 54 5.90 -0.01 4.32
N LYS A 55 5.82 -0.50 5.55
CA LYS A 55 6.41 0.16 6.72
C LYS A 55 7.93 0.29 6.61
N LYS A 56 8.62 -0.69 6.06
CA LYS A 56 10.07 -0.56 5.80
C LYS A 56 10.40 0.58 4.84
N GLY A 57 9.64 0.71 3.76
CA GLY A 57 9.78 1.84 2.83
C GLY A 57 9.42 3.17 3.47
N MET A 58 8.35 3.18 4.25
CA MET A 58 7.91 4.33 5.04
C MET A 58 8.99 4.77 6.04
N ASP A 59 9.57 3.84 6.81
CA ASP A 59 10.63 4.14 7.80
C ASP A 59 11.87 4.71 7.12
N LYS A 60 12.24 4.17 5.96
CA LYS A 60 13.34 4.69 5.15
C LYS A 60 13.12 6.14 4.69
N ALA A 61 11.92 6.43 4.19
CA ALA A 61 11.55 7.78 3.79
C ALA A 61 11.45 8.72 5.01
N ALA A 62 10.92 8.24 6.14
CA ALA A 62 10.83 9.02 7.37
C ALA A 62 12.20 9.44 7.90
N GLU A 63 13.18 8.54 7.86
CA GLU A 63 14.58 8.84 8.21
C GLU A 63 15.19 9.88 7.26
N GLU A 64 15.04 9.68 5.94
CA GLU A 64 15.64 10.52 4.91
C GLU A 64 15.06 11.95 4.91
N TYR A 65 13.74 12.05 4.99
CA TYR A 65 13.02 13.34 4.94
C TYR A 65 12.75 13.93 6.32
N ARG A 66 13.16 13.27 7.40
CA ARG A 66 12.96 13.69 8.80
C ARG A 66 11.50 13.93 9.13
N LEU A 67 10.71 12.87 8.96
CA LEU A 67 9.29 12.89 9.28
C LEU A 67 9.04 12.25 10.65
N ASP A 68 7.99 12.73 11.31
CA ASP A 68 7.37 12.07 12.45
C ASP A 68 6.11 11.37 11.94
N VAL A 69 6.19 10.07 11.77
CA VAL A 69 5.14 9.31 11.10
C VAL A 69 4.28 8.56 12.12
N ASN A 70 2.97 8.87 12.13
CA ASN A 70 1.98 8.15 12.92
C ASN A 70 1.23 7.16 12.01
N PHE A 71 1.37 5.85 12.28
CA PHE A 71 0.67 4.80 11.55
C PHE A 71 -0.63 4.42 12.29
N VAL A 72 -1.77 4.58 11.63
CA VAL A 72 -3.10 4.51 12.23
C VAL A 72 -3.91 3.37 11.59
N THR A 73 -4.34 2.42 12.41
CA THR A 73 -5.28 1.35 12.04
C THR A 73 -6.70 1.71 12.43
N LEU A 74 -7.70 0.98 11.93
CA LEU A 74 -9.10 1.15 12.28
C LEU A 74 -9.49 0.25 13.48
N TYR A 75 -10.63 0.54 14.11
CA TYR A 75 -11.25 -0.34 15.10
C TYR A 75 -11.97 -1.51 14.43
N GLU A 76 -12.73 -1.21 13.39
CA GLU A 76 -13.38 -2.20 12.55
C GLU A 76 -12.81 -2.15 11.13
N GLU A 77 -12.56 -3.32 10.57
CA GLU A 77 -12.00 -3.47 9.23
C GLU A 77 -12.94 -2.88 8.19
N LYS A 78 -12.40 -2.07 7.27
CA LYS A 78 -13.16 -1.44 6.18
C LYS A 78 -14.36 -0.57 6.63
N ASP A 79 -14.28 0.01 7.84
CA ASP A 79 -15.28 0.98 8.30
C ASP A 79 -14.91 2.39 7.80
N GLN A 80 -15.61 2.85 6.76
CA GLN A 80 -15.43 4.18 6.16
C GLN A 80 -15.65 5.30 7.19
N LYS A 81 -16.61 5.14 8.10
CA LYS A 81 -16.91 6.16 9.10
C LYS A 81 -15.80 6.27 10.15
N ASP A 82 -15.35 5.13 10.71
CA ASP A 82 -14.21 5.10 11.63
C ASP A 82 -12.97 5.71 10.97
N GLN A 83 -12.72 5.39 9.68
CA GLN A 83 -11.60 5.95 8.95
C GLN A 83 -11.66 7.49 8.89
N MET A 84 -12.81 8.07 8.57
CA MET A 84 -12.94 9.53 8.51
C MET A 84 -12.86 10.19 9.89
N GLU A 85 -13.32 9.54 10.96
CA GLU A 85 -13.11 9.99 12.33
C GLU A 85 -11.61 10.05 12.70
N ARG A 86 -10.79 9.05 12.22
CA ARG A 86 -9.33 9.06 12.34
C ARG A 86 -8.71 10.24 11.59
N VAL A 87 -9.14 10.47 10.34
CA VAL A 87 -8.68 11.62 9.55
C VAL A 87 -8.87 12.92 10.33
N VAL A 88 -10.08 13.18 10.84
CA VAL A 88 -10.38 14.37 11.63
C VAL A 88 -9.50 14.48 12.88
N ARG A 89 -9.26 13.35 13.55
CA ARG A 89 -8.40 13.31 14.74
C ARG A 89 -6.95 13.67 14.41
N GLU A 90 -6.40 13.08 13.35
CA GLU A 90 -5.01 13.32 12.96
C GLU A 90 -4.79 14.76 12.48
N ILE A 91 -5.75 15.36 11.79
CA ILE A 91 -5.73 16.79 11.46
C ILE A 91 -5.68 17.65 12.73
N LYS A 92 -6.53 17.37 13.72
CA LYS A 92 -6.54 18.07 15.01
C LYS A 92 -5.23 17.90 15.78
N ASN A 93 -4.58 16.75 15.65
CA ASN A 93 -3.25 16.46 16.24
C ASN A 93 -2.12 17.19 15.51
N GLY A 94 -2.39 17.86 14.40
CA GLY A 94 -1.44 18.73 13.71
C GLY A 94 -0.70 18.08 12.56
N ALA A 95 -1.22 16.98 11.99
CA ALA A 95 -0.68 16.36 10.79
C ALA A 95 -0.50 17.39 9.66
N LYS A 96 0.67 17.40 9.03
CA LYS A 96 1.02 18.30 7.93
C LYS A 96 0.74 17.69 6.56
N ALA A 97 0.59 16.37 6.50
CA ALA A 97 0.06 15.63 5.38
C ALA A 97 -0.60 14.34 5.89
N LEU A 98 -1.52 13.81 5.10
CA LEU A 98 -2.13 12.52 5.32
C LEU A 98 -1.76 11.59 4.15
N VAL A 99 -1.40 10.36 4.47
CA VAL A 99 -1.32 9.24 3.52
C VAL A 99 -2.46 8.31 3.89
N MET A 100 -3.32 7.96 2.96
CA MET A 100 -4.55 7.24 3.27
C MET A 100 -4.81 6.12 2.27
N ALA A 101 -4.98 4.88 2.77
CA ALA A 101 -5.57 3.81 2.01
C ALA A 101 -7.10 3.89 2.18
N PRO A 102 -7.85 4.50 1.25
CA PRO A 102 -9.27 4.76 1.46
C PRO A 102 -10.06 3.43 1.44
N VAL A 103 -11.04 3.28 2.32
CA VAL A 103 -11.97 2.14 2.26
C VAL A 103 -12.74 2.16 0.94
N LYS A 104 -13.37 3.29 0.64
CA LYS A 104 -14.00 3.57 -0.65
C LYS A 104 -13.53 4.94 -1.14
N ALA A 105 -12.75 4.94 -2.20
CA ALA A 105 -12.06 6.14 -2.67
C ALA A 105 -13.02 7.31 -2.97
N GLY A 106 -14.15 7.06 -3.63
CA GLY A 106 -15.14 8.09 -3.95
C GLY A 106 -15.81 8.69 -2.71
N GLU A 107 -16.22 7.85 -1.74
CA GLU A 107 -16.83 8.33 -0.49
C GLU A 107 -15.80 9.08 0.38
N ALA A 108 -14.55 8.58 0.42
CA ALA A 108 -13.47 9.25 1.14
C ALA A 108 -13.16 10.63 0.55
N ALA A 109 -13.13 10.76 -0.78
CA ALA A 109 -12.89 12.02 -1.47
C ALA A 109 -13.99 13.06 -1.15
N MET A 110 -15.25 12.66 -1.23
CA MET A 110 -16.39 13.55 -0.87
C MET A 110 -16.31 13.98 0.60
N ALA A 111 -16.01 13.04 1.52
CA ALA A 111 -15.86 13.37 2.92
C ALA A 111 -14.67 14.30 3.20
N LEU A 112 -13.55 14.14 2.48
CA LEU A 112 -12.42 15.07 2.57
C LEU A 112 -12.77 16.47 2.08
N ASP A 113 -13.58 16.60 1.02
CA ASP A 113 -14.02 17.90 0.53
C ASP A 113 -14.94 18.61 1.57
N GLU A 114 -15.76 17.85 2.32
CA GLU A 114 -16.58 18.39 3.41
C GLU A 114 -15.73 18.78 4.65
N ILE A 115 -14.74 17.95 5.02
CA ILE A 115 -13.86 18.16 6.18
C ILE A 115 -12.92 19.35 5.95
N ASN A 116 -12.49 19.57 4.72
CA ASN A 116 -11.46 20.55 4.33
C ASN A 116 -10.19 20.45 5.21
N PRO A 117 -9.36 19.43 5.04
CA PRO A 117 -8.31 19.06 5.97
C PRO A 117 -7.20 20.10 6.18
N GLY A 118 -7.09 21.10 5.28
CA GLY A 118 -6.06 22.14 5.35
C GLY A 118 -4.64 21.63 5.11
N CYS A 119 -4.46 20.34 4.87
CA CYS A 119 -3.19 19.69 4.53
C CYS A 119 -3.38 18.77 3.30
N PRO A 120 -2.29 18.48 2.54
CA PRO A 120 -2.38 17.58 1.41
C PRO A 120 -2.68 16.14 1.84
N VAL A 121 -3.44 15.44 1.00
CA VAL A 121 -3.76 14.02 1.16
C VAL A 121 -3.18 13.24 -0.02
N ILE A 122 -2.48 12.15 0.27
CA ILE A 122 -1.97 11.19 -0.71
C ILE A 122 -2.80 9.92 -0.55
N PHE A 123 -3.40 9.42 -1.62
CA PHE A 123 -4.09 8.13 -1.59
C PHE A 123 -3.11 6.98 -1.85
N LEU A 124 -3.31 5.89 -1.12
CA LEU A 124 -2.72 4.58 -1.40
C LEU A 124 -3.79 3.72 -2.04
N ASN A 125 -3.63 3.41 -3.33
CA ASN A 125 -4.63 2.75 -4.14
C ASN A 125 -5.96 3.53 -4.22
N GLY A 126 -6.81 3.17 -5.15
CA GLY A 126 -8.07 3.88 -5.38
C GLY A 126 -7.87 5.25 -6.00
N THR A 127 -8.70 5.56 -7.00
CA THR A 127 -8.69 6.86 -7.67
C THR A 127 -9.97 7.61 -7.36
N ALA A 128 -9.84 8.88 -7.00
CA ALA A 128 -10.99 9.76 -6.82
C ALA A 128 -10.64 11.20 -7.14
N VAL A 129 -11.67 11.98 -7.50
CA VAL A 129 -11.53 13.40 -7.78
C VAL A 129 -11.87 14.19 -6.52
N SER A 130 -10.85 14.84 -5.93
CA SER A 130 -10.97 15.76 -4.80
C SER A 130 -9.93 16.87 -4.95
N GLU A 131 -10.20 18.06 -4.41
CA GLU A 131 -9.20 19.14 -4.37
C GLU A 131 -8.09 18.87 -3.35
N HIS A 132 -8.38 18.06 -2.34
CA HIS A 132 -7.49 17.75 -1.23
C HIS A 132 -6.59 16.54 -1.51
N VAL A 133 -7.01 15.62 -2.39
CA VAL A 133 -6.19 14.51 -2.86
C VAL A 133 -5.25 15.03 -3.94
N VAL A 134 -4.00 15.22 -3.57
CA VAL A 134 -2.99 15.85 -4.44
C VAL A 134 -2.17 14.83 -5.22
N ASP A 135 -2.17 13.57 -4.77
CA ASP A 135 -1.42 12.50 -5.43
C ASP A 135 -2.02 11.13 -5.08
N THR A 136 -1.72 10.13 -5.89
CA THR A 136 -2.07 8.73 -5.64
C THR A 136 -0.88 7.84 -5.96
N VAL A 137 -0.55 6.94 -5.04
CA VAL A 137 0.48 5.91 -5.21
C VAL A 137 -0.20 4.54 -5.19
N SER A 138 -0.30 3.91 -6.34
CA SER A 138 -1.02 2.64 -6.52
C SER A 138 -0.23 1.64 -7.35
N MET A 139 -0.60 0.37 -7.27
CA MET A 139 -0.21 -0.61 -8.28
C MET A 139 -0.96 -0.31 -9.59
N ASP A 140 -0.40 -0.69 -10.73
CA ASP A 140 -1.17 -0.74 -11.98
C ASP A 140 -2.10 -1.96 -11.94
N SER A 141 -3.31 -1.74 -11.40
CA SER A 141 -4.29 -2.79 -11.10
C SER A 141 -4.84 -3.46 -12.36
N TYR A 142 -5.00 -2.71 -13.44
CA TYR A 142 -5.42 -3.29 -14.71
C TYR A 142 -4.35 -4.24 -15.27
N GLU A 143 -3.08 -3.83 -15.26
CA GLU A 143 -1.98 -4.70 -15.71
C GLU A 143 -1.77 -5.89 -14.76
N ALA A 144 -1.99 -5.71 -13.46
CA ALA A 144 -1.98 -6.82 -12.51
C ALA A 144 -3.04 -7.88 -12.86
N GLY A 145 -4.26 -7.45 -13.20
CA GLY A 145 -5.32 -8.33 -13.68
C GLY A 145 -4.95 -9.04 -14.98
N ARG A 146 -4.30 -8.33 -15.91
CA ARG A 146 -3.81 -8.95 -17.16
C ARG A 146 -2.78 -10.05 -16.89
N LEU A 147 -1.82 -9.81 -16.00
CA LEU A 147 -0.81 -10.79 -15.62
C LEU A 147 -1.44 -12.05 -15.01
N LEU A 148 -2.45 -11.90 -14.14
CA LEU A 148 -3.20 -13.05 -13.60
C LEU A 148 -3.93 -13.82 -14.69
N GLY A 149 -4.60 -13.14 -15.60
CA GLY A 149 -5.27 -13.77 -16.74
C GLY A 149 -4.30 -14.54 -17.63
N GLN A 150 -3.14 -13.96 -17.94
CA GLN A 150 -2.08 -14.60 -18.75
C GLN A 150 -1.52 -15.84 -18.06
N ALA A 151 -1.20 -15.75 -16.76
CA ALA A 151 -0.70 -16.90 -15.99
C ALA A 151 -1.69 -18.08 -16.03
N VAL A 152 -2.99 -17.81 -15.89
CA VAL A 152 -4.02 -18.84 -16.01
C VAL A 152 -4.06 -19.45 -17.41
N LEU A 153 -3.89 -18.68 -18.49
CA LEU A 153 -3.86 -19.21 -19.84
C LEU A 153 -2.65 -20.11 -20.11
N GLU A 154 -1.49 -19.75 -19.58
CA GLU A 154 -0.26 -20.49 -19.77
C GLU A 154 -0.27 -21.84 -19.04
N GLU A 155 -0.85 -21.87 -17.84
CA GLU A 155 -0.84 -23.07 -16.99
C GLU A 155 -2.09 -23.94 -17.14
N ASN A 156 -3.25 -23.35 -17.53
CA ASN A 156 -4.52 -24.05 -17.61
C ASN A 156 -4.69 -24.79 -18.95
N LYS A 157 -3.90 -25.84 -19.17
CA LYS A 157 -3.96 -26.68 -20.36
C LYS A 157 -5.24 -27.53 -20.48
N GLU A 158 -5.92 -27.76 -19.35
CA GLU A 158 -7.21 -28.44 -19.29
C GLU A 158 -8.29 -27.40 -19.07
N LYS A 159 -9.37 -27.41 -19.85
CA LYS A 159 -10.50 -26.48 -19.75
C LYS A 159 -11.20 -26.63 -18.40
N SER A 160 -10.73 -25.94 -17.37
CA SER A 160 -11.41 -25.79 -16.10
C SER A 160 -12.34 -24.57 -16.12
N SER A 161 -13.36 -24.58 -15.30
CA SER A 161 -14.18 -23.40 -15.03
C SER A 161 -13.34 -22.36 -14.28
N VAL A 162 -13.36 -21.10 -14.70
CA VAL A 162 -12.64 -20.01 -14.02
C VAL A 162 -13.60 -19.23 -13.14
N CYS A 163 -13.27 -19.11 -11.84
CA CYS A 163 -14.01 -18.30 -10.88
C CYS A 163 -13.15 -17.13 -10.42
N LEU A 164 -13.74 -15.93 -10.43
CA LEU A 164 -13.12 -14.71 -9.95
C LEU A 164 -13.70 -14.42 -8.57
N PHE A 165 -12.86 -14.40 -7.54
CA PHE A 165 -13.26 -14.16 -6.16
C PHE A 165 -12.82 -12.75 -5.72
N THR A 166 -13.70 -12.00 -5.09
CA THR A 166 -13.42 -10.68 -4.53
C THR A 166 -14.28 -10.41 -3.31
N GLU A 167 -13.78 -9.62 -2.37
CA GLU A 167 -14.57 -9.13 -1.25
C GLU A 167 -15.56 -8.03 -1.69
N GLY A 168 -15.38 -7.44 -2.86
CA GLY A 168 -16.28 -6.47 -3.50
C GLY A 168 -15.55 -5.63 -4.54
N LEU A 169 -16.18 -5.40 -5.69
CA LEU A 169 -15.62 -4.55 -6.75
C LEU A 169 -15.58 -3.06 -6.40
N GLU A 170 -16.37 -2.62 -5.40
CA GLU A 170 -16.37 -1.24 -4.93
C GLU A 170 -15.18 -0.86 -4.05
N PHE A 171 -14.38 -1.84 -3.59
CA PHE A 171 -13.21 -1.58 -2.76
C PHE A 171 -11.97 -1.34 -3.61
N LEU A 172 -11.18 -0.33 -3.22
CA LEU A 172 -9.90 -0.01 -3.85
C LEU A 172 -9.99 -0.02 -5.40
N ASP A 173 -9.06 -0.72 -6.03
CA ASP A 173 -8.93 -0.83 -7.48
C ASP A 173 -9.37 -2.24 -7.99
N ASN A 174 -10.19 -2.98 -7.22
CA ASN A 174 -10.62 -4.34 -7.55
C ASN A 174 -11.34 -4.43 -8.91
N SER A 175 -12.10 -3.39 -9.28
CA SER A 175 -12.73 -3.29 -10.61
C SER A 175 -11.69 -3.22 -11.74
N GLU A 176 -10.58 -2.51 -11.57
CA GLU A 176 -9.51 -2.46 -12.58
C GLU A 176 -8.83 -3.83 -12.73
N VAL A 177 -8.60 -4.55 -11.63
CA VAL A 177 -8.07 -5.94 -11.67
C VAL A 177 -9.04 -6.85 -12.41
N TYR A 178 -10.34 -6.77 -12.08
CA TYR A 178 -11.39 -7.53 -12.76
C TYR A 178 -11.39 -7.28 -14.27
N ASP A 179 -11.35 -6.02 -14.69
CA ASP A 179 -11.34 -5.64 -16.10
C ASP A 179 -10.10 -6.19 -16.82
N GLY A 180 -8.93 -6.12 -16.18
CA GLY A 180 -7.69 -6.68 -16.71
C GLY A 180 -7.74 -8.20 -16.91
N VAL A 181 -8.25 -8.95 -15.91
CA VAL A 181 -8.46 -10.39 -16.00
C VAL A 181 -9.45 -10.73 -17.13
N CYS A 182 -10.59 -10.04 -17.14
CA CYS A 182 -11.65 -10.28 -18.12
C CYS A 182 -11.19 -9.98 -19.55
N ALA A 183 -10.37 -8.95 -19.76
CA ALA A 183 -9.82 -8.63 -21.08
C ALA A 183 -9.06 -9.83 -21.66
N VAL A 184 -8.18 -10.45 -20.86
CA VAL A 184 -7.37 -11.60 -21.30
C VAL A 184 -8.21 -12.86 -21.48
N LEU A 185 -9.09 -13.19 -20.53
CA LEU A 185 -9.92 -14.40 -20.61
C LEU A 185 -10.91 -14.34 -21.77
N ASN A 186 -11.53 -13.17 -22.01
CA ASN A 186 -12.48 -12.99 -23.10
C ASN A 186 -11.81 -13.10 -24.46
N GLU A 187 -10.59 -12.56 -24.64
CA GLU A 187 -9.80 -12.71 -25.88
C GLU A 187 -9.50 -14.19 -26.17
N ALA A 188 -9.26 -14.98 -25.14
CA ALA A 188 -9.05 -16.43 -25.25
C ALA A 188 -10.36 -17.25 -25.35
N GLY A 189 -11.53 -16.60 -25.29
CA GLY A 189 -12.84 -17.26 -25.34
C GLY A 189 -13.18 -18.05 -24.06
N ILE A 190 -12.53 -17.76 -22.93
CA ILE A 190 -12.76 -18.40 -21.63
C ILE A 190 -13.80 -17.60 -20.87
N LYS A 191 -14.89 -18.28 -20.46
CA LYS A 191 -15.91 -17.68 -19.59
C LYS A 191 -15.48 -17.80 -18.14
N SER A 192 -15.62 -16.70 -17.39
CA SER A 192 -15.41 -16.66 -15.95
C SER A 192 -16.71 -16.35 -15.21
N ARG A 193 -16.77 -16.72 -13.93
CA ARG A 193 -17.87 -16.42 -13.01
C ARG A 193 -17.35 -15.57 -11.87
N LEU A 194 -17.89 -14.37 -11.70
CA LEU A 194 -17.59 -13.50 -10.56
C LEU A 194 -18.37 -13.94 -9.32
N ILE A 195 -17.71 -13.99 -8.17
CA ILE A 195 -18.29 -14.25 -6.86
C ILE A 195 -17.77 -13.16 -5.91
N GLU A 196 -18.70 -12.35 -5.40
CA GLU A 196 -18.43 -11.28 -4.45
C GLU A 196 -18.90 -11.71 -3.05
N ASP A 197 -17.99 -11.82 -2.10
CA ASP A 197 -18.32 -12.15 -0.71
C ASP A 197 -17.19 -11.80 0.27
N SER A 198 -17.40 -10.80 1.09
CA SER A 198 -16.45 -10.40 2.14
C SER A 198 -16.34 -11.42 3.28
N SER A 199 -17.31 -12.33 3.43
CA SER A 199 -17.30 -13.37 4.48
C SER A 199 -16.60 -14.68 4.06
N GLY A 200 -16.33 -14.88 2.77
CA GLY A 200 -15.75 -16.09 2.19
C GLY A 200 -16.65 -17.31 2.18
N LYS A 201 -17.92 -17.20 2.60
CA LYS A 201 -18.88 -18.33 2.59
C LYS A 201 -19.19 -18.78 1.17
N ALA A 202 -19.42 -17.84 0.25
CA ALA A 202 -19.68 -18.15 -1.14
C ALA A 202 -18.44 -18.74 -1.83
N PHE A 203 -17.22 -18.34 -1.45
CA PHE A 203 -15.98 -18.95 -1.93
C PHE A 203 -15.90 -20.41 -1.52
N ARG A 204 -16.14 -20.69 -0.23
CA ARG A 204 -16.20 -22.07 0.30
C ARG A 204 -17.26 -22.90 -0.44
N GLN A 205 -18.48 -22.40 -0.57
CA GLN A 205 -19.55 -23.10 -1.27
C GLN A 205 -19.17 -23.42 -2.71
N THR A 206 -18.57 -22.46 -3.43
CA THR A 206 -18.11 -22.67 -4.82
C THR A 206 -17.06 -23.78 -4.90
N ILE A 207 -16.12 -23.84 -3.95
CA ILE A 207 -15.11 -24.90 -3.90
C ILE A 207 -15.74 -26.25 -3.52
N GLU A 208 -16.67 -26.28 -2.59
CA GLU A 208 -17.40 -27.50 -2.18
C GLU A 208 -18.19 -28.10 -3.34
N GLU A 209 -18.82 -27.28 -4.16
CA GLU A 209 -19.55 -27.74 -5.36
C GLU A 209 -18.67 -28.59 -6.32
N THR A 210 -17.35 -28.37 -6.36
CA THR A 210 -16.42 -29.13 -7.20
C THR A 210 -16.27 -30.58 -6.76
N VAL A 211 -16.57 -30.89 -5.51
CA VAL A 211 -16.38 -32.22 -4.90
C VAL A 211 -17.60 -33.10 -5.04
N TYR A 212 -18.78 -32.53 -5.32
CA TYR A 212 -20.01 -33.29 -5.47
C TYR A 212 -20.01 -34.12 -6.77
N PRO A 213 -20.84 -35.22 -6.86
CA PRO A 213 -20.98 -36.00 -8.09
C PRO A 213 -21.35 -35.09 -9.28
N GLY A 214 -20.52 -35.08 -10.32
CA GLY A 214 -20.68 -34.20 -11.48
C GLY A 214 -20.03 -32.81 -11.33
N GLY A 215 -19.35 -32.54 -10.23
CA GLY A 215 -18.58 -31.32 -10.03
C GLY A 215 -17.46 -31.17 -11.05
N VAL A 216 -17.25 -29.94 -11.52
CA VAL A 216 -16.19 -29.61 -12.49
C VAL A 216 -15.05 -28.94 -11.75
N PRO A 217 -13.79 -29.36 -11.98
CA PRO A 217 -12.65 -28.68 -11.37
C PRO A 217 -12.63 -27.19 -11.72
N VAL A 218 -12.19 -26.36 -10.77
CA VAL A 218 -12.19 -24.91 -10.88
C VAL A 218 -10.76 -24.36 -10.78
N THR A 219 -10.51 -23.30 -11.55
CA THR A 219 -9.36 -22.40 -11.35
C THR A 219 -9.89 -21.13 -10.70
N VAL A 220 -9.24 -20.68 -9.63
CA VAL A 220 -9.63 -19.49 -8.88
C VAL A 220 -8.65 -18.37 -9.14
N ILE A 221 -9.18 -17.17 -9.45
CA ILE A 221 -8.42 -15.92 -9.46
C ILE A 221 -9.03 -15.03 -8.39
N ALA A 222 -8.26 -14.72 -7.34
CA ALA A 222 -8.65 -13.78 -6.31
C ALA A 222 -8.20 -12.36 -6.71
N LEU A 223 -9.16 -11.45 -6.82
CA LEU A 223 -8.93 -10.09 -7.32
C LEU A 223 -8.38 -9.13 -6.26
N ASP A 224 -8.39 -9.56 -5.00
CA ASP A 224 -7.86 -8.83 -3.86
C ASP A 224 -7.20 -9.78 -2.84
N GLU A 225 -6.37 -9.19 -1.97
CA GLU A 225 -5.60 -9.95 -0.99
C GLU A 225 -6.50 -10.65 0.03
N GLY A 226 -7.61 -10.04 0.43
CA GLY A 226 -8.57 -10.65 1.38
C GLY A 226 -9.20 -11.91 0.81
N ALA A 227 -9.67 -11.87 -0.44
CA ALA A 227 -10.22 -13.03 -1.13
C ALA A 227 -9.17 -14.14 -1.33
N LEU A 228 -7.90 -13.78 -1.62
CA LEU A 228 -6.81 -14.74 -1.75
C LEU A 228 -6.50 -15.43 -0.41
N VAL A 229 -6.41 -14.68 0.68
CA VAL A 229 -6.20 -15.21 2.04
C VAL A 229 -7.33 -16.16 2.44
N GLN A 230 -8.58 -15.76 2.20
CA GLN A 230 -9.74 -16.60 2.52
C GLN A 230 -9.74 -17.90 1.70
N THR A 231 -9.45 -17.82 0.40
CA THR A 231 -9.36 -18.99 -0.48
C THR A 231 -8.24 -19.93 -0.04
N ALA A 232 -7.05 -19.41 0.24
CA ALA A 232 -5.92 -20.19 0.72
C ALA A 232 -6.26 -20.93 2.04
N LYS A 233 -6.91 -20.27 3.00
CA LYS A 233 -7.38 -20.91 4.26
C LYS A 233 -8.38 -22.02 4.03
N ILE A 234 -9.28 -21.88 3.05
CA ILE A 234 -10.25 -22.92 2.71
C ILE A 234 -9.55 -24.17 2.18
N LEU A 235 -8.54 -23.99 1.31
CA LEU A 235 -7.82 -25.12 0.72
C LEU A 235 -6.81 -25.74 1.68
N ASP A 236 -6.13 -24.95 2.50
CA ASP A 236 -5.17 -25.43 3.51
C ASP A 236 -5.85 -26.42 4.47
N GLY A 237 -7.11 -26.19 4.80
CA GLY A 237 -7.91 -27.06 5.67
C GLY A 237 -8.40 -28.37 5.02
N SER A 238 -8.16 -28.64 3.71
CA SER A 238 -8.77 -29.80 3.02
C SER A 238 -8.00 -30.30 1.80
N THR A 239 -7.38 -31.47 1.93
CA THR A 239 -6.73 -32.15 0.78
C THR A 239 -7.71 -32.56 -0.31
N VAL A 240 -9.01 -32.70 0.00
CA VAL A 240 -10.05 -32.98 -0.99
C VAL A 240 -10.28 -31.77 -1.86
N TYR A 241 -10.33 -30.57 -1.29
CA TYR A 241 -10.49 -29.33 -2.05
C TYR A 241 -9.27 -29.06 -2.92
N GLN A 242 -8.05 -29.26 -2.39
CA GLN A 242 -6.81 -29.10 -3.16
C GLN A 242 -6.77 -29.95 -4.43
N LYS A 243 -7.34 -31.15 -4.43
CA LYS A 243 -7.39 -32.04 -5.59
C LYS A 243 -8.37 -31.57 -6.68
N ASN A 244 -9.39 -30.80 -6.31
CA ASN A 244 -10.46 -30.36 -7.21
C ASN A 244 -10.28 -28.90 -7.68
N VAL A 245 -9.35 -28.15 -7.07
CA VAL A 245 -8.95 -26.81 -7.52
C VAL A 245 -7.67 -26.97 -8.35
N ARG A 246 -7.71 -26.53 -9.62
CA ARG A 246 -6.59 -26.69 -10.56
C ARG A 246 -5.47 -25.69 -10.33
N GLY A 247 -5.81 -24.51 -9.83
CA GLY A 247 -4.85 -23.48 -9.47
C GLY A 247 -5.54 -22.33 -8.75
N ILE A 248 -4.77 -21.65 -7.92
CA ILE A 248 -5.16 -20.42 -7.23
C ILE A 248 -4.17 -19.35 -7.60
N TYR A 249 -4.69 -18.27 -8.12
CA TYR A 249 -3.95 -17.07 -8.51
C TYR A 249 -4.58 -15.88 -7.82
N GLY A 250 -3.81 -14.84 -7.51
CA GLY A 250 -4.43 -13.64 -6.96
C GLY A 250 -3.45 -12.52 -6.63
N ILE A 251 -4.03 -11.46 -6.11
CA ILE A 251 -3.32 -10.25 -5.66
C ILE A 251 -2.91 -10.42 -4.19
N GLY A 252 -1.68 -10.04 -3.88
CA GLY A 252 -1.19 -9.89 -2.52
C GLY A 252 0.19 -10.49 -2.28
N SER A 253 0.83 -10.07 -1.19
CA SER A 253 2.19 -10.48 -0.83
C SER A 253 2.44 -10.54 0.67
N SER A 254 1.38 -10.72 1.49
CA SER A 254 1.57 -10.95 2.93
C SER A 254 2.42 -12.19 3.19
N LEU A 255 3.09 -12.23 4.33
CA LEU A 255 3.93 -13.37 4.71
C LEU A 255 3.16 -14.70 4.67
N TYR A 256 1.87 -14.69 5.05
CA TYR A 256 1.00 -15.85 4.95
C TYR A 256 0.85 -16.33 3.50
N LEU A 257 0.59 -15.42 2.56
CA LEU A 257 0.44 -15.78 1.14
C LEU A 257 1.74 -16.28 0.53
N LEU A 258 2.88 -15.70 0.90
CA LEU A 258 4.20 -16.16 0.46
C LEU A 258 4.51 -17.57 0.99
N GLU A 259 4.13 -17.87 2.24
CA GLU A 259 4.22 -19.23 2.80
C GLU A 259 3.35 -20.21 2.00
N LYS A 260 2.09 -19.85 1.70
CA LYS A 260 1.18 -20.71 0.93
C LYS A 260 1.58 -20.89 -0.52
N LEU A 261 2.32 -19.94 -1.10
CA LEU A 261 2.97 -20.09 -2.41
C LEU A 261 4.11 -21.10 -2.34
N ASP A 262 4.98 -21.04 -1.31
CA ASP A 262 6.06 -22.02 -1.09
C ASP A 262 5.50 -23.43 -0.85
N GLU A 263 4.37 -23.56 -0.15
CA GLU A 263 3.66 -24.82 0.11
C GLU A 263 2.86 -25.33 -1.11
N GLN A 264 2.81 -24.60 -2.20
CA GLN A 264 2.07 -24.93 -3.43
C GLN A 264 0.53 -25.01 -3.22
N ILE A 265 0.00 -24.38 -2.20
CA ILE A 265 -1.45 -24.15 -2.05
C ILE A 265 -1.89 -23.04 -3.01
N ILE A 266 -1.10 -21.98 -3.11
CA ILE A 266 -1.25 -20.93 -4.13
C ILE A 266 -0.32 -21.25 -5.30
N THR A 267 -0.83 -21.07 -6.51
CA THR A 267 -0.09 -21.34 -7.76
C THR A 267 0.77 -20.13 -8.15
N GLY A 268 0.20 -18.94 -8.07
CA GLY A 268 0.90 -17.71 -8.40
C GLY A 268 0.25 -16.47 -7.81
N ILE A 269 1.04 -15.46 -7.59
CA ILE A 269 0.60 -14.17 -7.04
C ILE A 269 1.11 -13.02 -7.88
N VAL A 270 0.36 -11.93 -7.86
CA VAL A 270 0.77 -10.64 -8.42
C VAL A 270 0.75 -9.60 -7.31
N ASP A 271 1.80 -8.82 -7.20
CA ASP A 271 1.85 -7.62 -6.37
C ASP A 271 2.91 -6.64 -6.92
N CYS A 272 2.97 -5.44 -6.36
CA CYS A 272 4.03 -4.49 -6.63
C CYS A 272 5.00 -4.40 -5.44
N SER A 273 6.08 -3.63 -5.60
CA SER A 273 6.99 -3.33 -4.50
C SER A 273 6.27 -2.53 -3.41
N ARG A 274 5.90 -3.21 -2.33
CA ARG A 274 5.28 -2.56 -1.15
C ARG A 274 6.25 -1.59 -0.47
N PHE A 275 7.55 -1.88 -0.52
CA PHE A 275 8.59 -0.97 -0.05
C PHE A 275 8.55 0.35 -0.83
N ASP A 276 8.55 0.28 -2.17
CA ASP A 276 8.52 1.48 -3.00
C ASP A 276 7.22 2.26 -2.82
N GLN A 277 6.08 1.55 -2.61
CA GLN A 277 4.81 2.19 -2.31
C GLN A 277 4.88 3.00 -1.01
N GLY A 278 5.46 2.43 0.06
CA GLY A 278 5.64 3.11 1.33
C GLY A 278 6.60 4.30 1.24
N TYR A 279 7.76 4.10 0.60
CA TYR A 279 8.75 5.16 0.40
C TYR A 279 8.18 6.31 -0.43
N LEU A 280 7.62 6.01 -1.59
CA LEU A 280 7.12 7.01 -2.53
C LEU A 280 5.95 7.81 -1.94
N SER A 281 5.05 7.17 -1.19
CA SER A 281 3.91 7.88 -0.59
C SER A 281 4.35 8.97 0.40
N LEU A 282 5.36 8.72 1.22
CA LEU A 282 5.91 9.73 2.11
C LEU A 282 6.75 10.78 1.38
N GLN A 283 7.51 10.39 0.36
CA GLN A 283 8.19 11.35 -0.49
C GLN A 283 7.20 12.35 -1.10
N ARG A 284 6.09 11.85 -1.65
CA ARG A 284 5.03 12.70 -2.25
C ARG A 284 4.38 13.59 -1.19
N ALA A 285 4.17 13.08 0.03
CA ALA A 285 3.66 13.88 1.14
C ALA A 285 4.59 15.05 1.47
N VAL A 286 5.90 14.83 1.54
CA VAL A 286 6.89 15.90 1.79
C VAL A 286 6.90 16.94 0.67
N GLU A 287 6.89 16.50 -0.57
CA GLU A 287 6.85 17.41 -1.73
C GLU A 287 5.58 18.27 -1.72
N ALA A 288 4.44 17.68 -1.34
CA ALA A 288 3.18 18.41 -1.22
C ALA A 288 3.19 19.41 -0.04
N ILE A 289 3.81 19.08 1.10
CA ILE A 289 4.06 20.02 2.21
C ILE A 289 4.94 21.18 1.73
N GLY A 290 5.94 20.90 0.88
CA GLY A 290 6.83 21.89 0.28
C GLY A 290 6.17 22.75 -0.81
N GLY A 291 4.89 22.54 -1.11
CA GLY A 291 4.12 23.31 -2.10
C GLY A 291 4.13 22.72 -3.52
N ILE A 292 4.75 21.57 -3.75
CA ILE A 292 4.71 20.85 -5.02
C ILE A 292 3.42 20.01 -5.03
N ARG A 293 2.35 20.60 -5.54
CA ARG A 293 1.02 19.96 -5.62
C ARG A 293 0.64 19.72 -7.08
N GLN A 294 1.30 18.77 -7.70
CA GLN A 294 0.88 18.31 -9.04
C GLN A 294 0.03 17.08 -8.84
N LYS A 295 -1.25 17.14 -9.27
CA LYS A 295 -2.11 15.94 -9.28
C LYS A 295 -1.48 14.91 -10.21
N GLN A 296 -0.91 13.87 -9.64
CA GLN A 296 -0.26 12.78 -10.35
C GLN A 296 -0.78 11.44 -9.85
N GLN A 297 -0.69 10.46 -10.70
CA GLN A 297 -0.91 9.05 -10.35
C GLN A 297 0.41 8.32 -10.56
N HIS A 298 1.00 7.84 -9.47
CA HIS A 298 2.19 7.02 -9.54
C HIS A 298 1.77 5.55 -9.53
N ARG A 299 1.79 4.94 -10.72
CA ARG A 299 1.48 3.52 -10.90
C ARG A 299 2.76 2.71 -10.83
N LEU A 300 2.85 1.86 -9.79
CA LEU A 300 3.92 0.90 -9.62
C LEU A 300 3.65 -0.32 -10.50
N ALA A 301 4.68 -0.78 -11.20
CA ALA A 301 4.56 -1.96 -12.05
C ALA A 301 4.28 -3.21 -11.22
N PRO A 302 3.23 -3.99 -11.54
CA PRO A 302 2.98 -5.28 -10.91
C PRO A 302 3.94 -6.33 -11.46
N VAL A 303 4.24 -7.32 -10.62
CA VAL A 303 5.08 -8.47 -10.97
C VAL A 303 4.34 -9.74 -10.60
N TYR A 304 4.25 -10.67 -11.56
CA TYR A 304 3.76 -12.02 -11.32
C TYR A 304 4.91 -12.90 -10.82
N VAL A 305 4.67 -13.68 -9.79
CA VAL A 305 5.59 -14.70 -9.31
C VAL A 305 4.86 -16.01 -8.99
N ASP A 306 5.55 -17.10 -9.25
CA ASP A 306 5.22 -18.44 -8.81
C ASP A 306 6.30 -18.95 -7.85
N ARG A 307 6.18 -20.19 -7.40
CA ARG A 307 7.18 -20.83 -6.53
C ARG A 307 8.57 -20.86 -7.13
N LYS A 308 8.72 -20.88 -8.46
CA LYS A 308 10.01 -20.99 -9.12
C LYS A 308 10.70 -19.65 -9.23
N THR A 309 9.91 -18.62 -9.56
CA THR A 309 10.41 -17.28 -9.88
C THR A 309 10.52 -16.37 -8.67
N ILE A 310 9.81 -16.66 -7.57
CA ILE A 310 9.81 -15.80 -6.36
C ILE A 310 11.22 -15.66 -5.73
N ARG A 311 12.09 -16.65 -5.89
CA ARG A 311 13.47 -16.64 -5.37
C ARG A 311 14.48 -16.02 -6.32
N GLU A 312 14.05 -15.56 -7.49
CA GLU A 312 14.91 -14.79 -8.37
C GLU A 312 15.25 -13.44 -7.71
N LYS A 313 16.50 -13.01 -7.85
CA LYS A 313 17.04 -11.85 -7.12
C LYS A 313 16.21 -10.58 -7.27
N GLU A 314 15.61 -10.37 -8.44
CA GLU A 314 14.78 -9.21 -8.74
C GLU A 314 13.46 -9.28 -7.97
N ASN A 315 12.80 -10.44 -7.99
CA ASN A 315 11.54 -10.70 -7.31
C ASN A 315 11.71 -10.75 -5.78
N GLU A 316 12.80 -11.36 -5.30
CA GLU A 316 13.10 -11.43 -3.88
C GLU A 316 13.18 -10.02 -3.24
N ARG A 317 13.71 -9.03 -3.95
CA ARG A 317 13.76 -7.65 -3.49
C ARG A 317 12.38 -6.99 -3.38
N ILE A 318 11.43 -7.41 -4.21
CA ILE A 318 10.05 -6.90 -4.23
C ILE A 318 9.22 -7.52 -3.10
N PHE A 319 9.27 -8.85 -2.98
CA PHE A 319 8.42 -9.61 -2.08
C PHE A 319 9.02 -9.82 -0.68
N TYR A 320 10.36 -9.80 -0.55
CA TYR A 320 11.08 -9.91 0.72
C TYR A 320 12.06 -8.74 0.90
N PRO A 321 11.58 -7.48 0.99
CA PRO A 321 12.48 -6.36 1.13
C PRO A 321 13.34 -6.52 2.40
N ILE A 322 14.63 -6.78 2.20
CA ILE A 322 15.64 -6.79 3.25
C ILE A 322 15.97 -5.32 3.54
N GLY A 323 15.71 -4.89 4.77
CA GLY A 323 15.98 -3.53 5.21
C GLY A 323 17.47 -3.23 5.30
#